data_31706b584f93a9d87d05db48fa38abc0
#
_entry.id   31706b584f93a9d87d05db48fa38abc0
#
_cell.length_a   1.000
_cell.length_b   1.000
_cell.length_c   1.000
_cell.angle_alpha   90.00
_cell.angle_beta   90.00
_cell.angle_gamma   90.00
#
_symmetry.space_group_name_H-M   'P 1'
#
loop_
_entity.id
_entity.type
_entity.pdbx_description
1 polymer ?
#
loop_
_entity_poly.entity_id
_entity_poly.type
_entity_poly.pdbx_seq_one_letter_code
_entity_poly.pdbx_strand_id
1 'polypeptide(L)'
;MFLCVVVKIFMMGRPRRESREDSSDSQVIAAMKQMFESFKCAIHKEVNDLKEAVQFISNKFDTFTKELEETKKELKTTKGQVQNLIHENDALRKEVNELQQYTRRDNLLLFGMPETPEETIESVVEQVSAAIGMSNVTSDISIVHRLPARPGKTKPIVIRFCKRRSRDAWLLKFKEESKKHEDGPGIPLQRIDPQLPAGRITAGEHLTAFNRDLLNSAREAARHHGFKFVWSRDCKVFMRKDENSYALRINNFNDLQNL
;
A
#
# COMPACT_ATOMS: atom_id res chain seq x y z
N MET A 1 -62.83 19.13 -24.98
CA MET A 1 -64.09 19.93 -24.83
C MET A 1 -63.89 21.27 -25.51
N PHE A 2 -63.47 21.31 -26.77
CA PHE A 2 -63.25 22.55 -27.54
C PHE A 2 -63.33 22.29 -29.07
N LEU A 3 -64.30 21.52 -29.53
CA LEU A 3 -64.47 21.28 -30.97
C LEU A 3 -65.97 21.22 -31.36
N CYS A 4 -66.87 21.91 -30.63
CA CYS A 4 -68.29 21.83 -30.88
C CYS A 4 -68.97 23.18 -31.18
N VAL A 5 -68.15 24.25 -31.49
CA VAL A 5 -68.72 25.63 -31.62
C VAL A 5 -68.59 26.20 -33.03
N VAL A 6 -68.01 25.55 -34.01
CA VAL A 6 -67.79 26.18 -35.33
C VAL A 6 -68.78 25.71 -36.45
N VAL A 7 -69.77 24.85 -36.16
CA VAL A 7 -70.71 24.33 -37.21
C VAL A 7 -72.07 25.04 -37.23
N LYS A 8 -72.33 26.17 -36.56
CA LYS A 8 -73.66 26.76 -36.49
C LYS A 8 -73.86 28.19 -37.07
N ILE A 9 -73.00 28.64 -37.96
CA ILE A 9 -73.19 29.90 -38.71
C ILE A 9 -72.93 29.62 -40.19
N PHE A 10 -73.85 29.13 -40.90
CA PHE A 10 -74.01 29.37 -42.36
C PHE A 10 -75.32 28.71 -42.87
N MET A 11 -76.51 29.19 -42.47
CA MET A 11 -77.79 28.93 -43.11
C MET A 11 -78.55 30.24 -43.19
N MET A 12 -78.29 31.11 -44.18
CA MET A 12 -79.20 32.08 -44.70
C MET A 12 -78.85 32.42 -46.14
N GLY A 13 -79.69 32.00 -47.02
CA GLY A 13 -80.12 32.12 -48.34
C GLY A 13 -79.52 33.13 -49.29
N ARG A 14 -79.25 32.69 -50.53
CA ARG A 14 -79.83 33.05 -51.87
C ARG A 14 -78.88 32.67 -52.99
N PRO A 15 -79.25 32.77 -54.26
CA PRO A 15 -80.10 31.82 -55.04
C PRO A 15 -79.27 31.15 -56.18
N ARG A 16 -79.90 30.16 -56.79
CA ARG A 16 -79.50 29.41 -57.97
C ARG A 16 -78.68 30.20 -58.98
N ARG A 17 -77.46 29.72 -59.24
CA ARG A 17 -76.77 29.69 -60.51
C ARG A 17 -76.08 28.35 -60.67
N GLU A 18 -76.63 27.55 -61.52
CA GLU A 18 -76.15 26.62 -62.46
C GLU A 18 -74.92 25.73 -62.13
N SER A 19 -75.21 24.55 -61.90
CA SER A 19 -74.91 23.16 -62.14
C SER A 19 -73.56 22.77 -62.76
N ARG A 20 -72.49 23.59 -62.71
CA ARG A 20 -71.08 23.20 -63.05
C ARG A 20 -70.06 23.52 -61.96
N GLU A 21 -70.33 24.45 -61.07
CA GLU A 21 -69.47 24.76 -59.92
C GLU A 21 -69.69 23.78 -58.77
N ASP A 22 -70.89 23.26 -58.55
CA ASP A 22 -71.23 22.32 -57.47
C ASP A 22 -70.50 20.95 -57.56
N SER A 23 -70.17 20.49 -58.78
CA SER A 23 -69.43 19.21 -58.93
C SER A 23 -67.92 19.35 -58.64
N SER A 24 -67.35 20.50 -58.92
CA SER A 24 -65.94 20.83 -58.66
C SER A 24 -65.69 21.00 -57.15
N ASP A 25 -66.56 21.77 -56.48
CA ASP A 25 -66.47 22.01 -55.02
C ASP A 25 -66.72 20.71 -54.22
N SER A 26 -67.66 19.88 -54.67
CA SER A 26 -67.89 18.56 -54.07
C SER A 26 -66.68 17.61 -54.20
N GLN A 27 -65.99 17.64 -55.34
CA GLN A 27 -64.76 16.87 -55.56
C GLN A 27 -63.61 17.38 -54.72
N VAL A 28 -63.44 18.70 -54.57
CA VAL A 28 -62.39 19.32 -53.68
C VAL A 28 -62.67 18.99 -52.24
N ILE A 29 -63.91 19.08 -51.75
CA ILE A 29 -64.30 18.71 -50.39
C ILE A 29 -64.04 17.21 -50.12
N ALA A 30 -64.35 16.35 -51.07
CA ALA A 30 -64.05 14.90 -50.96
C ALA A 30 -62.54 14.65 -50.88
N ALA A 31 -61.74 15.29 -51.73
CA ALA A 31 -60.29 15.20 -51.72
C ALA A 31 -59.67 15.71 -50.40
N MET A 32 -60.18 16.86 -49.91
CA MET A 32 -59.77 17.39 -48.59
C MET A 32 -60.13 16.46 -47.44
N LYS A 33 -61.32 15.84 -47.44
CA LYS A 33 -61.67 14.84 -46.41
C LYS A 33 -60.76 13.64 -46.48
N GLN A 34 -60.47 13.15 -47.68
CA GLN A 34 -59.53 12.02 -47.85
C GLN A 34 -58.11 12.34 -47.38
N MET A 35 -57.58 13.52 -47.69
CA MET A 35 -56.31 14.03 -47.19
C MET A 35 -56.34 14.16 -45.63
N PHE A 36 -57.44 14.67 -45.08
CA PHE A 36 -57.56 14.83 -43.64
C PHE A 36 -57.58 13.48 -42.91
N GLU A 37 -58.34 12.49 -43.43
CA GLU A 37 -58.34 11.13 -42.85
C GLU A 37 -56.97 10.44 -43.03
N SER A 38 -56.29 10.58 -44.14
CA SER A 38 -54.93 10.05 -44.35
C SER A 38 -53.93 10.70 -43.38
N PHE A 39 -54.01 12.02 -43.20
CA PHE A 39 -53.18 12.76 -42.24
C PHE A 39 -53.45 12.34 -40.80
N LYS A 40 -54.72 12.17 -40.43
CA LYS A 40 -55.13 11.68 -39.13
C LYS A 40 -54.63 10.26 -38.85
N CYS A 41 -54.69 9.39 -39.87
CA CYS A 41 -54.15 8.05 -39.80
C CYS A 41 -52.59 8.04 -39.60
N ALA A 42 -51.89 8.92 -40.35
CA ALA A 42 -50.43 9.07 -40.23
C ALA A 42 -50.04 9.56 -38.80
N ILE A 43 -50.74 10.59 -38.30
CA ILE A 43 -50.49 11.10 -36.95
C ILE A 43 -50.77 10.03 -35.88
N HIS A 44 -51.85 9.26 -36.01
CA HIS A 44 -52.16 8.19 -35.08
C HIS A 44 -51.07 7.12 -35.07
N LYS A 45 -50.56 6.79 -36.26
CA LYS A 45 -49.43 5.81 -36.34
C LYS A 45 -48.21 6.35 -35.64
N GLU A 46 -47.75 7.58 -35.98
CA GLU A 46 -46.56 8.20 -35.32
C GLU A 46 -46.74 8.31 -33.81
N VAL A 47 -47.94 8.67 -33.31
CA VAL A 47 -48.21 8.76 -31.88
C VAL A 47 -48.13 7.38 -31.22
N ASN A 48 -48.60 6.31 -31.91
CA ASN A 48 -48.45 4.95 -31.38
C ASN A 48 -47.01 4.48 -31.37
N ASP A 49 -46.28 4.70 -32.46
CA ASP A 49 -44.86 4.36 -32.57
C ASP A 49 -44.07 5.09 -31.46
N LEU A 50 -44.38 6.39 -31.22
CA LEU A 50 -43.79 7.17 -30.14
C LEU A 50 -44.12 6.61 -28.74
N LYS A 51 -45.37 6.18 -28.52
CA LYS A 51 -45.77 5.55 -27.25
C LYS A 51 -45.00 4.24 -27.01
N GLU A 52 -44.85 3.43 -28.01
CA GLU A 52 -44.07 2.19 -27.92
C GLU A 52 -42.60 2.46 -27.60
N ALA A 53 -42.00 3.44 -28.29
CA ALA A 53 -40.63 3.86 -28.02
C ALA A 53 -40.46 4.40 -26.61
N VAL A 54 -41.37 5.24 -26.11
CA VAL A 54 -41.35 5.75 -24.74
C VAL A 54 -41.48 4.61 -23.72
N GLN A 55 -42.39 3.65 -23.96
CA GLN A 55 -42.54 2.50 -23.08
C GLN A 55 -41.29 1.62 -23.05
N PHE A 56 -40.67 1.41 -24.22
CA PHE A 56 -39.41 0.68 -24.30
C PHE A 56 -38.29 1.38 -23.51
N ILE A 57 -38.14 2.71 -23.66
CA ILE A 57 -37.15 3.50 -22.92
C ILE A 57 -37.44 3.43 -21.42
N SER A 58 -38.69 3.56 -21.00
CA SER A 58 -39.08 3.45 -19.58
C SER A 58 -38.68 2.10 -19.00
N ASN A 59 -39.01 1.00 -19.69
CA ASN A 59 -38.64 -0.34 -19.23
C ASN A 59 -37.12 -0.52 -19.15
N LYS A 60 -36.36 0.00 -20.11
CA LYS A 60 -34.89 -0.02 -20.10
C LYS A 60 -34.33 0.80 -18.95
N PHE A 61 -34.90 1.97 -18.69
CA PHE A 61 -34.49 2.84 -17.57
C PHE A 61 -34.70 2.14 -16.22
N ASP A 62 -35.85 1.49 -16.03
CA ASP A 62 -36.17 0.74 -14.81
C ASP A 62 -35.18 -0.44 -14.61
N THR A 63 -34.86 -1.16 -15.68
CA THR A 63 -33.85 -2.22 -15.63
C THR A 63 -32.48 -1.68 -15.25
N PHE A 64 -32.05 -0.61 -15.94
CA PHE A 64 -30.76 0.03 -15.66
C PHE A 64 -30.65 0.57 -14.24
N THR A 65 -31.75 1.13 -13.72
CA THR A 65 -31.80 1.62 -12.34
C THR A 65 -31.61 0.49 -11.34
N LYS A 66 -32.24 -0.68 -11.57
CA LYS A 66 -32.05 -1.87 -10.72
C LYS A 66 -30.61 -2.38 -10.76
N GLU A 67 -30.03 -2.53 -11.95
CA GLU A 67 -28.65 -2.95 -12.12
C GLU A 67 -27.67 -1.99 -11.42
N LEU A 68 -27.94 -0.69 -11.50
CA LEU A 68 -27.13 0.32 -10.84
C LEU A 68 -27.20 0.21 -9.31
N GLU A 69 -28.37 -0.02 -8.75
CA GLU A 69 -28.55 -0.23 -7.30
C GLU A 69 -27.85 -1.51 -6.82
N GLU A 70 -27.97 -2.61 -7.58
CA GLU A 70 -27.29 -3.87 -7.29
C GLU A 70 -25.75 -3.68 -7.32
N THR A 71 -25.24 -3.07 -8.39
CA THR A 71 -23.82 -2.76 -8.53
C THR A 71 -23.28 -1.89 -7.40
N LYS A 72 -24.04 -0.87 -6.99
CA LYS A 72 -23.68 -0.02 -5.83
C LYS A 72 -23.62 -0.82 -4.54
N LYS A 73 -24.54 -1.74 -4.33
CA LYS A 73 -24.57 -2.62 -3.15
C LYS A 73 -23.38 -3.55 -3.13
N GLU A 74 -23.06 -4.18 -4.26
CA GLU A 74 -21.89 -5.05 -4.42
C GLU A 74 -20.59 -4.27 -4.18
N LEU A 75 -20.47 -3.07 -4.76
CA LEU A 75 -19.31 -2.20 -4.56
C LEU A 75 -19.10 -1.86 -3.08
N LYS A 76 -20.18 -1.53 -2.36
CA LYS A 76 -20.10 -1.25 -0.92
C LYS A 76 -19.64 -2.46 -0.12
N THR A 77 -20.16 -3.65 -0.44
CA THR A 77 -19.77 -4.92 0.21
C THR A 77 -18.31 -5.24 -0.06
N THR A 78 -17.90 -5.18 -1.34
CA THR A 78 -16.51 -5.44 -1.76
C THR A 78 -15.53 -4.47 -1.12
N LYS A 79 -15.89 -3.18 -1.04
CA LYS A 79 -15.07 -2.17 -0.35
C LYS A 79 -14.90 -2.50 1.14
N GLY A 80 -15.95 -2.97 1.81
CA GLY A 80 -15.87 -3.42 3.20
C GLY A 80 -14.95 -4.65 3.35
N GLN A 81 -15.08 -5.64 2.47
CA GLN A 81 -14.21 -6.82 2.45
C GLN A 81 -12.74 -6.45 2.24
N VAL A 82 -12.46 -5.55 1.28
CA VAL A 82 -11.09 -5.07 1.03
C VAL A 82 -10.50 -4.39 2.26
N GLN A 83 -11.26 -3.56 2.96
CA GLN A 83 -10.80 -2.92 4.20
C GLN A 83 -10.49 -3.94 5.30
N ASN A 84 -11.32 -4.95 5.47
CA ASN A 84 -11.08 -6.03 6.43
C ASN A 84 -9.81 -6.82 6.08
N LEU A 85 -9.64 -7.18 4.79
CA LEU A 85 -8.46 -7.90 4.31
C LEU A 85 -7.17 -7.09 4.47
N ILE A 86 -7.21 -5.77 4.27
CA ILE A 86 -6.06 -4.89 4.54
C ILE A 86 -5.70 -4.94 6.03
N HIS A 87 -6.67 -4.82 6.91
CA HIS A 87 -6.44 -4.85 8.35
C HIS A 87 -5.87 -6.20 8.82
N GLU A 88 -6.44 -7.31 8.33
CA GLU A 88 -5.94 -8.66 8.61
C GLU A 88 -4.50 -8.86 8.08
N ASN A 89 -4.23 -8.38 6.87
CA ASN A 89 -2.89 -8.47 6.28
C ASN A 89 -1.85 -7.71 7.12
N ASP A 90 -2.20 -6.52 7.61
CA ASP A 90 -1.30 -5.73 8.47
C ASP A 90 -1.05 -6.42 9.82
N ALA A 91 -2.08 -7.03 10.40
CA ALA A 91 -1.95 -7.84 11.62
C ALA A 91 -1.02 -9.04 11.40
N LEU A 92 -1.24 -9.81 10.33
CA LEU A 92 -0.40 -10.96 9.95
C LEU A 92 1.04 -10.55 9.67
N ARG A 93 1.28 -9.46 8.97
CA ARG A 93 2.64 -8.94 8.71
C ARG A 93 3.37 -8.59 10.01
N LYS A 94 2.66 -8.00 10.97
CA LYS A 94 3.22 -7.69 12.29
C LYS A 94 3.58 -8.97 13.03
N GLU A 95 2.69 -9.95 13.07
CA GLU A 95 2.94 -11.25 13.72
C GLU A 95 4.12 -11.98 13.09
N VAL A 96 4.17 -12.05 11.76
CA VAL A 96 5.30 -12.67 11.04
C VAL A 96 6.61 -11.96 11.36
N ASN A 97 6.63 -10.63 11.41
CA ASN A 97 7.83 -9.87 11.79
C ASN A 97 8.26 -10.18 13.23
N GLU A 98 7.31 -10.27 14.16
CA GLU A 98 7.59 -10.61 15.57
C GLU A 98 8.17 -12.03 15.70
N LEU A 99 7.60 -13.01 15.01
CA LEU A 99 8.11 -14.39 14.98
C LEU A 99 9.50 -14.45 14.34
N GLN A 100 9.72 -13.79 13.21
CA GLN A 100 11.03 -13.71 12.57
C GLN A 100 12.07 -13.05 13.48
N GLN A 101 11.70 -12.01 14.20
CA GLN A 101 12.60 -11.34 15.13
C GLN A 101 12.88 -12.21 16.36
N TYR A 102 11.89 -12.94 16.84
CA TYR A 102 12.05 -13.86 17.94
C TYR A 102 13.12 -14.93 17.66
N THR A 103 13.12 -15.49 16.45
CA THR A 103 14.12 -16.52 16.04
C THR A 103 15.53 -15.93 15.86
N ARG A 104 15.66 -14.61 15.67
CA ARG A 104 16.94 -13.92 15.45
C ARG A 104 17.50 -13.25 16.70
N ARG A 105 16.75 -13.24 17.78
CA ARG A 105 17.14 -12.50 19.00
C ARG A 105 18.42 -13.01 19.68
N ASP A 106 18.80 -14.25 19.40
CA ASP A 106 20.03 -14.85 19.94
C ASP A 106 21.23 -14.69 19.00
N ASN A 107 21.01 -14.02 17.84
CA ASN A 107 22.03 -13.78 16.84
C ASN A 107 22.61 -12.36 16.96
N LEU A 108 23.91 -12.23 16.64
CA LEU A 108 24.56 -10.97 16.32
C LEU A 108 24.99 -10.95 14.86
N LEU A 109 25.12 -9.76 14.31
CA LEU A 109 25.74 -9.52 13.00
C LEU A 109 27.04 -8.78 13.20
N LEU A 110 28.12 -9.29 12.59
CA LEU A 110 29.42 -8.64 12.49
C LEU A 110 29.58 -8.14 11.05
N PHE A 111 29.83 -6.85 10.88
CA PHE A 111 29.99 -6.18 9.60
C PHE A 111 31.42 -5.70 9.42
N GLY A 112 31.88 -5.66 8.15
CA GLY A 112 33.16 -5.07 7.80
C GLY A 112 34.36 -6.01 7.86
N MET A 113 34.18 -7.30 8.25
CA MET A 113 35.25 -8.29 8.21
C MET A 113 35.47 -8.76 6.78
N PRO A 114 36.64 -8.51 6.17
CA PRO A 114 36.95 -8.98 4.81
C PRO A 114 36.92 -10.50 4.71
N GLU A 115 36.71 -11.02 3.52
CA GLU A 115 36.82 -12.45 3.23
C GLU A 115 38.30 -12.74 2.92
N THR A 116 38.89 -13.70 3.62
CA THR A 116 40.25 -14.20 3.36
C THR A 116 40.20 -15.60 2.77
N PRO A 117 41.09 -15.94 1.83
CA PRO A 117 41.18 -17.30 1.35
C PRO A 117 41.44 -18.28 2.51
N GLU A 118 40.76 -19.44 2.48
CA GLU A 118 40.89 -20.50 3.48
C GLU A 118 40.48 -20.11 4.92
N GLU A 119 39.69 -19.05 5.08
CA GLU A 119 39.22 -18.65 6.42
C GLU A 119 38.29 -19.70 7.04
N THR A 120 38.55 -20.02 8.29
CA THR A 120 37.56 -20.68 9.16
C THR A 120 36.82 -19.59 9.88
N ILE A 121 35.49 -19.46 9.62
CA ILE A 121 34.69 -18.35 10.16
C ILE A 121 34.68 -18.37 11.69
N GLU A 122 34.73 -19.55 12.28
CA GLU A 122 34.89 -19.78 13.71
C GLU A 122 36.15 -19.12 14.26
N SER A 123 37.32 -19.31 13.56
CA SER A 123 38.59 -18.68 13.95
C SER A 123 38.51 -17.15 13.87
N VAL A 124 37.84 -16.61 12.86
CA VAL A 124 37.60 -15.14 12.78
C VAL A 124 36.83 -14.64 13.99
N VAL A 125 35.79 -15.35 14.41
CA VAL A 125 35.01 -14.95 15.58
C VAL A 125 35.80 -15.10 16.88
N GLU A 126 36.66 -16.09 17.00
CA GLU A 126 37.59 -16.27 18.12
C GLU A 126 38.59 -15.10 18.21
N GLN A 127 39.20 -14.72 17.09
CA GLN A 127 40.11 -13.57 17.02
C GLN A 127 39.42 -12.27 17.44
N VAL A 128 38.22 -12.02 16.91
CA VAL A 128 37.42 -10.86 17.34
C VAL A 128 37.07 -10.92 18.83
N SER A 129 36.75 -12.11 19.35
CA SER A 129 36.44 -12.32 20.76
C SER A 129 37.66 -12.08 21.65
N ALA A 130 38.82 -12.55 21.25
CA ALA A 130 40.08 -12.28 21.94
C ALA A 130 40.41 -10.77 21.93
N ALA A 131 40.20 -10.08 20.82
CA ALA A 131 40.43 -8.64 20.71
C ALA A 131 39.55 -7.81 21.65
N ILE A 132 38.37 -8.30 22.01
CA ILE A 132 37.46 -7.65 23.00
C ILE A 132 37.65 -8.19 24.42
N GLY A 133 38.70 -9.00 24.65
CA GLY A 133 39.02 -9.55 25.97
C GLY A 133 38.12 -10.69 26.43
N MET A 134 37.54 -11.44 25.50
CA MET A 134 36.76 -12.64 25.80
C MET A 134 37.45 -13.90 25.24
N SER A 135 37.68 -14.89 26.09
CA SER A 135 38.23 -16.19 25.75
C SER A 135 37.14 -17.26 25.82
N ASN A 136 37.37 -18.37 25.10
CA ASN A 136 36.51 -19.58 25.12
C ASN A 136 35.04 -19.33 24.73
N VAL A 137 34.79 -18.40 23.79
CA VAL A 137 33.45 -18.04 23.37
C VAL A 137 32.81 -19.11 22.50
N THR A 138 33.62 -19.97 21.87
CA THR A 138 33.16 -21.01 20.94
C THR A 138 32.18 -21.99 21.55
N SER A 139 32.32 -22.32 22.85
CA SER A 139 31.39 -23.18 23.57
C SER A 139 29.97 -22.56 23.74
N ASP A 140 29.87 -21.24 23.67
CA ASP A 140 28.61 -20.51 23.78
C ASP A 140 28.01 -20.19 22.40
N ILE A 141 28.68 -20.53 21.32
CA ILE A 141 28.25 -20.30 19.94
C ILE A 141 27.67 -21.59 19.35
N SER A 142 26.48 -21.47 18.78
CA SER A 142 25.78 -22.59 18.14
C SER A 142 26.10 -22.68 16.63
N ILE A 143 26.10 -21.55 15.93
CA ILE A 143 26.31 -21.49 14.47
C ILE A 143 26.98 -20.17 14.14
N VAL A 144 27.94 -20.23 13.20
CA VAL A 144 28.56 -19.06 12.57
C VAL A 144 28.55 -19.27 11.06
N HIS A 145 28.13 -18.24 10.32
CA HIS A 145 28.21 -18.27 8.85
C HIS A 145 28.13 -16.85 8.28
N ARG A 146 28.58 -16.69 7.02
CA ARG A 146 28.42 -15.44 6.28
C ARG A 146 27.05 -15.37 5.61
N LEU A 147 26.43 -14.19 5.67
CA LEU A 147 25.19 -13.91 4.91
C LEU A 147 25.53 -13.43 3.50
N PRO A 148 24.66 -13.69 2.52
CA PRO A 148 24.78 -13.07 1.21
C PRO A 148 24.79 -11.55 1.32
N ALA A 149 25.62 -10.90 0.51
CA ALA A 149 25.67 -9.44 0.39
C ALA A 149 25.50 -9.01 -1.08
N ARG A 150 25.18 -7.75 -1.28
CA ARG A 150 25.16 -7.15 -2.63
C ARG A 150 26.59 -7.15 -3.21
N PRO A 151 26.76 -7.23 -4.55
CA PRO A 151 28.06 -7.10 -5.18
C PRO A 151 28.83 -5.87 -4.67
N GLY A 152 30.11 -6.02 -4.37
CA GLY A 152 30.97 -4.96 -3.85
C GLY A 152 30.79 -4.62 -2.36
N LYS A 153 29.97 -5.37 -1.63
CA LYS A 153 29.82 -5.24 -0.17
C LYS A 153 30.37 -6.47 0.52
N THR A 154 31.09 -6.27 1.64
CA THR A 154 31.56 -7.35 2.50
C THR A 154 30.38 -8.13 3.06
N LYS A 155 30.45 -9.46 3.00
CA LYS A 155 29.41 -10.34 3.54
C LYS A 155 29.43 -10.31 5.07
N PRO A 156 28.33 -9.92 5.74
CA PRO A 156 28.29 -9.92 7.20
C PRO A 156 28.32 -11.35 7.75
N ILE A 157 28.89 -11.50 8.94
CA ILE A 157 28.93 -12.77 9.67
C ILE A 157 27.79 -12.79 10.67
N VAL A 158 26.98 -13.84 10.65
CA VAL A 158 26.00 -14.16 11.71
C VAL A 158 26.70 -15.01 12.75
N ILE A 159 26.54 -14.61 14.02
CA ILE A 159 26.97 -15.38 15.19
C ILE A 159 25.72 -15.70 15.99
N ARG A 160 25.35 -16.99 16.06
CA ARG A 160 24.24 -17.46 16.87
C ARG A 160 24.77 -18.03 18.18
N PHE A 161 24.34 -17.45 19.29
CA PHE A 161 24.69 -17.89 20.63
C PHE A 161 23.71 -18.93 21.15
N CYS A 162 24.19 -19.85 21.98
CA CYS A 162 23.37 -20.83 22.69
C CYS A 162 22.55 -20.17 23.79
N LYS A 163 23.09 -19.11 24.41
CA LYS A 163 22.47 -18.39 25.52
C LYS A 163 22.45 -16.90 25.22
N ARG A 164 21.28 -16.24 25.44
CA ARG A 164 21.15 -14.78 25.26
C ARG A 164 22.10 -14.01 26.16
N ARG A 165 22.30 -14.45 27.39
CA ARG A 165 23.23 -13.79 28.32
C ARG A 165 24.66 -13.70 27.74
N SER A 166 25.14 -14.79 27.09
CA SER A 166 26.46 -14.81 26.45
C SER A 166 26.50 -13.85 25.26
N ARG A 167 25.44 -13.83 24.46
CA ARG A 167 25.29 -12.86 23.36
C ARG A 167 25.34 -11.41 23.85
N ASP A 168 24.61 -11.10 24.92
CA ASP A 168 24.53 -9.74 25.47
C ASP A 168 25.86 -9.32 26.09
N ALA A 169 26.55 -10.21 26.80
CA ALA A 169 27.89 -9.98 27.35
C ALA A 169 28.89 -9.71 26.22
N TRP A 170 28.86 -10.51 25.16
CA TRP A 170 29.75 -10.33 24.00
C TRP A 170 29.52 -8.96 23.32
N LEU A 171 28.26 -8.59 23.06
CA LEU A 171 27.91 -7.32 22.45
C LEU A 171 28.29 -6.13 23.33
N LEU A 172 28.14 -6.27 24.64
CA LEU A 172 28.55 -5.25 25.60
C LEU A 172 30.08 -5.03 25.54
N LYS A 173 30.85 -6.11 25.60
CA LYS A 173 32.32 -6.05 25.50
C LYS A 173 32.78 -5.46 24.16
N PHE A 174 32.15 -5.84 23.06
CA PHE A 174 32.42 -5.24 21.75
C PHE A 174 32.17 -3.72 21.75
N LYS A 175 31.06 -3.27 22.33
CA LYS A 175 30.75 -1.84 22.44
C LYS A 175 31.72 -1.10 23.36
N GLU A 176 32.15 -1.70 24.47
CA GLU A 176 33.17 -1.15 25.36
C GLU A 176 34.51 -0.97 24.63
N GLU A 177 34.96 -1.99 23.91
CA GLU A 177 36.19 -1.90 23.12
C GLU A 177 36.10 -0.88 21.99
N SER A 178 34.96 -0.89 21.25
CA SER A 178 34.69 0.09 20.18
C SER A 178 34.78 1.54 20.65
N LYS A 179 34.37 1.84 21.89
CA LYS A 179 34.41 3.21 22.47
C LYS A 179 35.83 3.69 22.78
N LYS A 180 36.82 2.79 22.90
CA LYS A 180 38.22 3.16 23.12
C LYS A 180 38.88 3.73 21.87
N HIS A 181 38.25 3.59 20.72
CA HIS A 181 38.78 4.04 19.42
C HIS A 181 37.99 5.26 18.95
N GLU A 182 38.62 6.45 19.09
CA GLU A 182 37.99 7.76 18.80
C GLU A 182 37.80 8.02 17.29
N ASP A 183 38.52 7.34 16.41
CA ASP A 183 38.51 7.54 14.96
C ASP A 183 37.22 7.09 14.25
N GLY A 184 36.15 6.75 14.99
CA GLY A 184 34.84 6.37 14.45
C GLY A 184 34.27 5.09 15.06
N PRO A 185 33.06 4.70 14.66
CA PRO A 185 32.35 3.56 15.22
C PRO A 185 33.01 2.22 14.84
N GLY A 186 33.09 1.29 15.79
CA GLY A 186 33.60 -0.06 15.59
C GLY A 186 35.07 -0.21 16.00
N ILE A 187 35.63 -1.39 15.78
CA ILE A 187 37.02 -1.76 16.14
C ILE A 187 37.86 -1.79 14.86
N PRO A 188 39.06 -1.18 14.83
CA PRO A 188 39.95 -1.28 13.69
C PRO A 188 40.34 -2.75 13.37
N LEU A 189 40.37 -3.13 12.09
CA LEU A 189 40.74 -4.47 11.66
C LEU A 189 42.14 -4.86 12.12
N GLN A 190 43.11 -3.93 12.11
CA GLN A 190 44.50 -4.16 12.54
C GLN A 190 44.58 -4.48 14.06
N ARG A 191 43.54 -4.19 14.86
CA ARG A 191 43.47 -4.61 16.26
C ARG A 191 43.17 -6.12 16.40
N ILE A 192 42.54 -6.69 15.38
CA ILE A 192 42.20 -8.13 15.32
C ILE A 192 43.36 -8.89 14.72
N ASP A 193 43.78 -8.47 13.54
CA ASP A 193 44.94 -9.01 12.85
C ASP A 193 45.68 -7.86 12.13
N PRO A 194 46.95 -7.58 12.44
CA PRO A 194 47.77 -6.56 11.80
C PRO A 194 47.92 -6.70 10.28
N GLN A 195 47.68 -7.88 9.73
CA GLN A 195 47.77 -8.14 8.29
C GLN A 195 46.53 -7.76 7.51
N LEU A 196 45.41 -7.49 8.21
CA LEU A 196 44.16 -7.12 7.56
C LEU A 196 44.24 -5.67 6.98
N PRO A 197 43.51 -5.39 5.90
CA PRO A 197 43.50 -4.08 5.28
C PRO A 197 42.94 -3.04 6.23
N ALA A 198 43.21 -1.76 5.94
CA ALA A 198 42.60 -0.67 6.68
C ALA A 198 41.06 -0.74 6.60
N GLY A 199 40.44 -0.71 7.78
CA GLY A 199 38.98 -0.83 7.89
C GLY A 199 38.56 -0.99 9.34
N ARG A 200 37.27 -1.08 9.55
CA ARG A 200 36.67 -1.25 10.89
C ARG A 200 35.55 -2.30 10.85
N ILE A 201 35.46 -3.06 11.92
CA ILE A 201 34.33 -3.96 12.15
C ILE A 201 33.32 -3.29 13.08
N THR A 202 32.07 -3.57 12.84
CA THR A 202 30.96 -3.19 13.72
C THR A 202 30.09 -4.40 14.03
N ALA A 203 29.55 -4.43 15.24
CA ALA A 203 28.64 -5.50 15.65
C ALA A 203 27.28 -4.93 16.07
N GLY A 204 26.22 -5.68 15.79
CA GLY A 204 24.87 -5.28 16.14
C GLY A 204 23.91 -6.47 16.22
N GLU A 205 22.70 -6.18 16.63
CA GLU A 205 21.64 -7.19 16.69
C GLU A 205 21.19 -7.61 15.29
N HIS A 206 20.81 -8.88 15.14
CA HIS A 206 20.29 -9.40 13.88
C HIS A 206 18.82 -9.02 13.73
N LEU A 207 18.57 -7.81 13.22
CA LEU A 207 17.23 -7.29 12.97
C LEU A 207 16.59 -7.96 11.73
N THR A 208 15.25 -8.08 11.75
CA THR A 208 14.48 -8.37 10.54
C THR A 208 14.66 -7.25 9.51
N ALA A 209 14.28 -7.49 8.25
CA ALA A 209 14.30 -6.44 7.24
C ALA A 209 13.47 -5.23 7.69
N PHE A 210 12.25 -5.46 8.16
CA PHE A 210 11.35 -4.41 8.68
C PHE A 210 12.00 -3.59 9.81
N ASN A 211 12.53 -4.25 10.84
CA ASN A 211 13.14 -3.55 11.99
C ASN A 211 14.43 -2.79 11.61
N ARG A 212 15.19 -3.30 10.64
CA ARG A 212 16.37 -2.62 10.12
C ARG A 212 16.00 -1.38 9.32
N ASP A 213 14.97 -1.48 8.46
CA ASP A 213 14.49 -0.35 7.68
C ASP A 213 13.87 0.70 8.62
N LEU A 214 13.12 0.28 9.64
CA LEU A 214 12.61 1.16 10.68
C LEU A 214 13.74 1.89 11.44
N LEU A 215 14.82 1.18 11.80
CA LEU A 215 15.99 1.77 12.44
C LEU A 215 16.69 2.81 11.54
N ASN A 216 16.79 2.53 10.25
CA ASN A 216 17.38 3.47 9.28
C ASN A 216 16.50 4.72 9.11
N SER A 217 15.19 4.55 8.93
CA SER A 217 14.24 5.67 8.86
C SER A 217 14.22 6.48 10.16
N ALA A 218 14.35 5.82 11.33
CA ALA A 218 14.48 6.51 12.60
C ALA A 218 15.76 7.36 12.68
N ARG A 219 16.87 6.90 12.10
CA ARG A 219 18.13 7.69 12.01
C ARG A 219 17.98 8.91 11.09
N GLU A 220 17.25 8.75 10.00
CA GLU A 220 16.94 9.88 9.09
C GLU A 220 16.02 10.90 9.77
N ALA A 221 14.93 10.45 10.37
CA ALA A 221 14.01 11.30 11.13
C ALA A 221 14.72 12.03 12.29
N ALA A 222 15.65 11.36 12.98
CA ALA A 222 16.43 11.94 14.07
C ALA A 222 17.22 13.19 13.64
N ARG A 223 17.77 13.19 12.42
CA ARG A 223 18.52 14.34 11.87
C ARG A 223 17.61 15.55 11.66
N HIS A 224 16.36 15.33 11.28
CA HIS A 224 15.38 16.39 11.03
C HIS A 224 14.72 16.91 12.31
N HIS A 225 14.51 16.04 13.30
CA HIS A 225 13.78 16.38 14.54
C HIS A 225 14.68 16.60 15.76
N GLY A 226 16.02 16.66 15.58
CA GLY A 226 16.97 17.00 16.64
C GLY A 226 17.17 15.91 17.69
N PHE A 227 16.96 14.64 17.34
CA PHE A 227 17.29 13.51 18.21
C PHE A 227 18.77 13.17 18.09
N LYS A 228 19.49 13.13 19.21
CA LYS A 228 20.93 12.81 19.25
C LYS A 228 21.21 11.31 19.19
N PHE A 229 20.31 10.49 19.73
CA PHE A 229 20.55 9.06 19.90
C PHE A 229 19.46 8.24 19.25
N VAL A 230 19.88 7.27 18.42
CA VAL A 230 19.02 6.24 17.81
C VAL A 230 19.74 4.90 17.90
N TRP A 231 19.11 3.92 18.51
CA TRP A 231 19.72 2.60 18.71
C TRP A 231 18.69 1.49 18.69
N SER A 232 19.17 0.25 18.56
CA SER A 232 18.38 -0.93 18.86
C SER A 232 18.78 -1.54 20.18
N ARG A 233 17.82 -2.05 20.94
CA ARG A 233 18.02 -2.86 22.14
C ARG A 233 16.90 -3.89 22.22
N ASP A 234 17.27 -5.15 22.46
CA ASP A 234 16.35 -6.30 22.42
C ASP A 234 15.56 -6.35 21.10
N CYS A 235 16.25 -6.02 20.00
CA CYS A 235 15.69 -5.95 18.65
C CYS A 235 14.55 -4.93 18.48
N LYS A 236 14.40 -3.98 19.40
CA LYS A 236 13.43 -2.87 19.35
C LYS A 236 14.16 -1.58 19.07
N VAL A 237 13.53 -0.67 18.33
CA VAL A 237 14.11 0.63 17.96
C VAL A 237 13.75 1.69 18.99
N PHE A 238 14.74 2.47 19.39
CA PHE A 238 14.60 3.56 20.33
C PHE A 238 15.27 4.83 19.81
N MET A 239 14.69 5.98 20.20
CA MET A 239 15.24 7.32 19.94
C MET A 239 15.24 8.13 21.22
N ARG A 240 16.20 9.11 21.34
CA ARG A 240 16.28 10.03 22.48
C ARG A 240 16.86 11.35 22.03
N LYS A 241 16.28 12.48 22.46
CA LYS A 241 16.74 13.82 22.08
C LYS A 241 18.10 14.17 22.69
N ASP A 242 18.24 13.94 23.97
CA ASP A 242 19.46 14.23 24.75
C ASP A 242 19.63 13.21 25.87
N GLU A 243 20.69 13.36 26.69
CA GLU A 243 21.01 12.42 27.77
C GLU A 243 19.97 12.41 28.91
N ASN A 244 19.23 13.49 29.08
CA ASN A 244 18.26 13.67 30.16
C ASN A 244 16.83 13.36 29.71
N SER A 245 16.59 13.21 28.40
CA SER A 245 15.27 12.92 27.85
C SER A 245 14.90 11.45 28.00
N TYR A 246 13.61 11.16 28.06
CA TYR A 246 13.12 9.78 28.00
C TYR A 246 13.36 9.14 26.63
N ALA A 247 13.66 7.84 26.66
CA ALA A 247 13.79 7.06 25.43
C ALA A 247 12.41 6.79 24.83
N LEU A 248 12.19 7.24 23.60
CA LEU A 248 10.98 6.94 22.82
C LEU A 248 11.18 5.63 22.07
N ARG A 249 10.27 4.68 22.24
CA ARG A 249 10.26 3.44 21.45
C ARG A 249 9.48 3.66 20.17
N ILE A 250 10.07 3.27 19.05
CA ILE A 250 9.48 3.32 17.70
C ILE A 250 9.06 1.91 17.29
N ASN A 251 7.77 1.71 17.05
CA ASN A 251 7.20 0.40 16.70
C ASN A 251 6.88 0.27 15.21
N ASN A 252 6.60 1.38 14.53
CA ASN A 252 6.23 1.43 13.12
C ASN A 252 6.64 2.77 12.49
N PHE A 253 6.49 2.88 11.17
CA PHE A 253 6.85 4.10 10.44
C PHE A 253 5.93 5.30 10.75
N ASN A 254 4.68 5.05 11.16
CA ASN A 254 3.75 6.13 11.53
C ASN A 254 4.22 6.85 12.81
N ASP A 255 4.89 6.13 13.73
CA ASP A 255 5.46 6.75 14.94
C ASP A 255 6.50 7.82 14.59
N LEU A 256 7.18 7.69 13.43
CA LEU A 256 8.17 8.65 12.93
C LEU A 256 7.53 9.88 12.27
N GLN A 257 6.29 9.75 11.78
CA GLN A 257 5.55 10.87 11.18
C GLN A 257 4.92 11.78 12.24
N ASN A 258 4.79 11.28 13.47
CA ASN A 258 4.17 11.98 14.61
C ASN A 258 5.20 12.53 15.61
N LEU A 259 6.49 12.66 15.23
CA LEU A 259 7.58 13.24 16.05
C LEU A 259 7.54 14.81 16.09
#